data_918348b402795cb53f32171750b2ae55
#
_entry.id   918348b402795cb53f32171750b2ae55
#
_cell.length_a   1.000
_cell.length_b   1.000
_cell.length_c   1.000
_cell.angle_alpha   90.00
_cell.angle_beta   90.00
_cell.angle_gamma   90.00
#
_symmetry.space_group_name_H-M   'P 1'
#
loop_
_entity.id
_entity.type
_entity.pdbx_description
1 polymer ?
#
loop_
_entity_poly.entity_id
_entity_poly.type
_entity_poly.pdbx_seq_one_letter_code
_entity_poly.pdbx_strand_id
1 'polypeptide(L)'
;MKLNLNKMLLTSAEKRNEETVNQLISLWKTVFGDSEDYISLLVPYLPIFDCYVVKEDGKIVSAFYLLPSEIKVGKNFYKGSYLYAAATYEEYRKNGYMSYLIREAIKDKENELDFISLVPANDGLYSYYSRFGFEELMYNFRTRITCDSENNKQGDIITDGERVNSLRKSNFDYLHLFTDSAMNYALSCYGHFGSHFKVMDDSAVLYIEDEKTVYEGIFSEREKDDFIKLLKDSYSGEITVLSPYSICENSEKRKCGMILDFSSELKNSGGVYMNHTLM
;
A
#
# COMPACT_ATOMS: atom_id res chain seq x y z
N MET A 1 -2.22 -35.08 9.72
CA MET A 1 -1.06 -34.62 10.48
C MET A 1 -1.47 -33.28 11.11
N LYS A 2 -1.63 -33.16 12.44
CA LYS A 2 -1.85 -31.88 13.08
C LYS A 2 -0.51 -31.15 13.05
N LEU A 3 -0.38 -30.16 12.19
CA LEU A 3 0.75 -29.24 12.19
C LEU A 3 0.76 -28.54 13.56
N ASN A 4 1.81 -28.76 14.34
CA ASN A 4 2.07 -27.99 15.55
C ASN A 4 2.61 -26.62 15.10
N LEU A 5 1.70 -25.79 14.56
CA LEU A 5 2.03 -24.46 14.03
C LEU A 5 2.24 -23.53 15.23
N ASN A 6 3.47 -23.18 15.49
CA ASN A 6 3.78 -22.09 16.40
C ASN A 6 3.70 -20.79 15.61
N LYS A 7 2.55 -20.10 15.72
CA LYS A 7 2.42 -18.70 15.35
C LYS A 7 3.40 -17.89 16.20
N MET A 8 4.09 -16.98 15.55
CA MET A 8 4.81 -15.93 16.25
C MET A 8 4.47 -14.57 15.64
N LEU A 9 3.81 -13.72 16.43
CA LEU A 9 3.95 -12.28 16.26
C LEU A 9 5.34 -11.93 16.83
N LEU A 10 6.24 -11.47 15.98
CA LEU A 10 7.60 -11.14 16.42
C LEU A 10 7.59 -9.99 17.43
N THR A 11 8.24 -10.21 18.54
CA THR A 11 8.48 -9.17 19.54
C THR A 11 9.45 -8.11 19.02
N SER A 12 9.49 -6.95 19.67
CA SER A 12 10.43 -5.88 19.32
C SER A 12 11.91 -6.35 19.42
N ALA A 13 12.23 -7.27 20.33
CA ALA A 13 13.57 -7.84 20.44
C ALA A 13 13.91 -8.75 19.25
N GLU A 14 12.97 -9.62 18.83
CA GLU A 14 13.15 -10.50 17.68
C GLU A 14 13.27 -9.72 16.37
N LYS A 15 12.49 -8.64 16.20
CA LYS A 15 12.57 -7.75 15.03
C LYS A 15 13.91 -6.99 14.93
N ARG A 16 14.71 -6.95 16.00
CA ARG A 16 16.06 -6.37 16.03
C ARG A 16 17.16 -7.44 16.00
N ASN A 17 16.80 -8.70 16.10
CA ASN A 17 17.76 -9.80 16.05
C ASN A 17 18.25 -9.99 14.62
N GLU A 18 19.56 -9.94 14.40
CA GLU A 18 20.20 -10.01 13.08
C GLU A 18 19.82 -11.29 12.33
N GLU A 19 19.81 -12.44 13.00
CA GLU A 19 19.44 -13.73 12.38
C GLU A 19 17.98 -13.71 11.90
N THR A 20 17.05 -13.16 12.71
CA THR A 20 15.64 -13.03 12.34
C THR A 20 15.48 -12.09 11.15
N VAL A 21 16.17 -10.94 11.14
CA VAL A 21 16.14 -9.98 10.04
C VAL A 21 16.68 -10.62 8.76
N ASN A 22 17.80 -11.33 8.83
CA ASN A 22 18.39 -12.01 7.67
C ASN A 22 17.46 -13.10 7.11
N GLN A 23 16.73 -13.84 7.97
CA GLN A 23 15.74 -14.81 7.54
C GLN A 23 14.54 -14.14 6.83
N LEU A 24 14.06 -12.98 7.30
CA LEU A 24 12.99 -12.21 6.65
C LEU A 24 13.43 -11.68 5.29
N ILE A 25 14.64 -11.12 5.20
CA ILE A 25 15.24 -10.65 3.93
C ILE A 25 15.35 -11.81 2.94
N SER A 26 15.86 -12.96 3.39
CA SER A 26 16.02 -14.17 2.56
C SER A 26 14.67 -14.67 2.03
N LEU A 27 13.64 -14.73 2.87
CA LEU A 27 12.29 -15.13 2.47
C LEU A 27 11.74 -14.19 1.41
N TRP A 28 11.82 -12.88 1.64
CA TRP A 28 11.35 -11.86 0.72
C TRP A 28 12.08 -11.96 -0.64
N LYS A 29 13.40 -11.93 -0.62
CA LYS A 29 14.24 -12.03 -1.83
C LYS A 29 13.89 -13.28 -2.65
N THR A 30 13.72 -14.42 -1.99
CA THR A 30 13.40 -15.69 -2.67
C THR A 30 12.00 -15.68 -3.29
N VAL A 31 11.01 -15.05 -2.62
CA VAL A 31 9.61 -15.12 -3.07
C VAL A 31 9.28 -14.05 -4.10
N PHE A 32 9.81 -12.83 -3.93
CA PHE A 32 9.49 -11.68 -4.78
C PHE A 32 10.60 -11.34 -5.79
N GLY A 33 11.84 -11.74 -5.54
CA GLY A 33 12.97 -11.47 -6.45
C GLY A 33 13.57 -10.08 -6.29
N ASP A 34 13.15 -9.32 -5.29
CA ASP A 34 13.65 -7.96 -5.05
C ASP A 34 15.12 -7.94 -4.61
N SER A 35 15.80 -6.82 -4.84
CA SER A 35 17.18 -6.61 -4.40
C SER A 35 17.28 -6.47 -2.87
N GLU A 36 18.42 -6.86 -2.31
CA GLU A 36 18.65 -6.71 -0.87
C GLU A 36 18.60 -5.23 -0.43
N ASP A 37 19.09 -4.31 -1.27
CA ASP A 37 19.06 -2.88 -0.99
C ASP A 37 17.61 -2.38 -0.85
N TYR A 38 16.71 -2.82 -1.74
CA TYR A 38 15.29 -2.49 -1.64
C TYR A 38 14.66 -3.09 -0.37
N ILE A 39 14.86 -4.38 -0.14
CA ILE A 39 14.30 -5.08 1.02
C ILE A 39 14.80 -4.46 2.33
N SER A 40 16.07 -4.03 2.36
CA SER A 40 16.70 -3.42 3.54
C SER A 40 16.07 -2.08 3.93
N LEU A 41 15.33 -1.41 3.04
CA LEU A 41 14.54 -0.22 3.39
C LEU A 41 13.49 -0.50 4.47
N LEU A 42 13.02 -1.74 4.60
CA LEU A 42 12.08 -2.15 5.64
C LEU A 42 12.72 -2.20 7.04
N VAL A 43 14.01 -2.50 7.14
CA VAL A 43 14.69 -2.81 8.42
C VAL A 43 14.50 -1.71 9.48
N PRO A 44 14.67 -0.41 9.18
CA PRO A 44 14.44 0.66 10.16
C PRO A 44 13.00 0.73 10.68
N TYR A 45 12.04 0.22 9.91
CA TYR A 45 10.62 0.27 10.21
C TYR A 45 10.07 -1.02 10.84
N LEU A 46 10.83 -2.12 10.83
CA LEU A 46 10.42 -3.37 11.48
C LEU A 46 9.95 -3.19 12.93
N PRO A 47 10.57 -2.31 13.77
CA PRO A 47 10.10 -2.12 15.15
C PRO A 47 8.66 -1.62 15.26
N ILE A 48 8.17 -0.88 14.28
CA ILE A 48 6.83 -0.27 14.29
C ILE A 48 5.78 -1.05 13.48
N PHE A 49 6.21 -1.99 12.63
CA PHE A 49 5.30 -2.86 11.89
C PHE A 49 5.08 -4.17 12.65
N ASP A 50 3.85 -4.66 12.70
CA ASP A 50 3.62 -6.01 13.17
C ASP A 50 4.11 -7.02 12.12
N CYS A 51 4.86 -8.01 12.55
CA CYS A 51 5.39 -9.05 11.67
C CYS A 51 4.93 -10.42 12.17
N TYR A 52 4.10 -11.08 11.38
CA TYR A 52 3.59 -12.42 11.65
C TYR A 52 4.42 -13.46 10.91
N VAL A 53 4.89 -14.48 11.61
CA VAL A 53 5.72 -15.54 11.03
C VAL A 53 5.27 -16.94 11.45
N VAL A 54 5.52 -17.92 10.59
CA VAL A 54 5.59 -19.33 10.94
C VAL A 54 7.05 -19.78 10.86
N LYS A 55 7.52 -20.46 11.89
CA LYS A 55 8.83 -21.12 11.89
C LYS A 55 8.67 -22.64 11.85
N GLU A 56 9.48 -23.30 11.02
CA GLU A 56 9.73 -24.76 11.07
C GLU A 56 11.21 -25.00 11.31
N ASP A 57 11.51 -25.81 12.30
CA ASP A 57 12.89 -26.15 12.71
C ASP A 57 13.79 -24.91 12.87
N GLY A 58 13.22 -23.82 13.43
CA GLY A 58 13.90 -22.54 13.64
C GLY A 58 13.98 -21.62 12.42
N LYS A 59 13.60 -22.09 11.22
CA LYS A 59 13.57 -21.31 9.98
C LYS A 59 12.22 -20.63 9.80
N ILE A 60 12.21 -19.31 9.50
CA ILE A 60 11.00 -18.59 9.07
C ILE A 60 10.63 -19.09 7.67
N VAL A 61 9.46 -19.72 7.53
CA VAL A 61 9.00 -20.32 6.27
C VAL A 61 7.84 -19.56 5.63
N SER A 62 7.13 -18.76 6.42
CA SER A 62 6.03 -17.89 5.95
C SER A 62 5.99 -16.65 6.80
N ALA A 63 5.75 -15.50 6.20
CA ALA A 63 5.64 -14.21 6.88
C ALA A 63 4.77 -13.22 6.13
N PHE A 64 4.23 -12.23 6.84
CA PHE A 64 3.71 -10.96 6.30
C PHE A 64 3.84 -9.86 7.35
N TYR A 65 3.64 -8.62 6.91
CA TYR A 65 3.67 -7.44 7.75
C TYR A 65 2.30 -6.76 7.80
N LEU A 66 1.98 -6.13 8.94
CA LEU A 66 0.88 -5.19 9.06
C LEU A 66 1.45 -3.80 9.26
N LEU A 67 1.27 -2.96 8.25
CA LEU A 67 1.69 -1.56 8.28
C LEU A 67 0.55 -0.72 8.86
N PRO A 68 0.80 0.10 9.89
CA PRO A 68 -0.23 0.96 10.47
C PRO A 68 -0.84 1.88 9.43
N SER A 69 -2.17 1.90 9.36
CA SER A 69 -2.93 2.68 8.40
C SER A 69 -4.21 3.23 8.98
N GLU A 70 -4.81 4.18 8.27
CA GLU A 70 -6.09 4.81 8.62
C GLU A 70 -6.98 4.85 7.36
N ILE A 71 -8.29 4.86 7.57
CA ILE A 71 -9.25 5.21 6.53
C ILE A 71 -10.02 6.45 6.98
N LYS A 72 -10.04 7.48 6.12
CA LYS A 72 -10.88 8.68 6.28
C LYS A 72 -12.19 8.46 5.51
N VAL A 73 -13.32 8.70 6.17
CA VAL A 73 -14.66 8.75 5.56
C VAL A 73 -15.33 10.03 6.03
N GLY A 74 -15.35 11.04 5.18
CA GLY A 74 -15.78 12.39 5.54
C GLY A 74 -14.93 12.98 6.66
N LYS A 75 -15.52 13.17 7.85
CA LYS A 75 -14.82 13.69 9.04
C LYS A 75 -14.32 12.59 9.98
N ASN A 76 -14.70 11.34 9.75
CA ASN A 76 -14.37 10.21 10.61
C ASN A 76 -13.07 9.55 10.16
N PHE A 77 -12.30 9.07 11.13
CA PHE A 77 -11.09 8.29 10.90
C PHE A 77 -11.25 6.92 11.56
N TYR A 78 -10.90 5.88 10.81
CA TYR A 78 -10.91 4.49 11.23
C TYR A 78 -9.48 4.01 11.30
N LYS A 79 -9.10 3.39 12.41
CA LYS A 79 -7.77 2.87 12.65
C LYS A 79 -7.64 1.46 12.08
N GLY A 80 -6.60 1.20 11.32
CA GLY A 80 -6.39 -0.12 10.76
C GLY A 80 -4.94 -0.45 10.43
N SER A 81 -4.78 -1.50 9.65
CA SER A 81 -3.49 -1.91 9.14
C SER A 81 -3.58 -2.41 7.70
N TYR A 82 -2.49 -2.24 6.97
CA TYR A 82 -2.33 -2.74 5.61
C TYR A 82 -1.47 -4.01 5.63
N LEU A 83 -2.04 -5.12 5.16
CA LEU A 83 -1.33 -6.39 5.03
C LEU A 83 -0.40 -6.34 3.82
N TYR A 84 0.89 -6.49 4.09
CA TYR A 84 1.96 -6.25 3.14
C TYR A 84 2.92 -7.45 3.05
N ALA A 85 3.45 -7.68 1.85
CA ALA A 85 4.50 -8.65 1.54
C ALA A 85 4.24 -10.06 2.11
N ALA A 86 3.05 -10.61 1.83
CA ALA A 86 2.69 -11.97 2.25
C ALA A 86 3.50 -13.01 1.47
N ALA A 87 4.46 -13.64 2.11
CA ALA A 87 5.42 -14.55 1.52
C ALA A 87 5.40 -15.94 2.17
N THR A 88 5.56 -16.98 1.37
CA THR A 88 5.79 -18.37 1.80
C THR A 88 6.75 -19.00 0.79
N TYR A 89 7.84 -19.62 1.28
CA TYR A 89 8.74 -20.36 0.41
C TYR A 89 7.98 -21.42 -0.41
N GLU A 90 8.37 -21.65 -1.65
CA GLU A 90 7.64 -22.50 -2.59
C GLU A 90 7.42 -23.91 -2.06
N GLU A 91 8.46 -24.53 -1.48
CA GLU A 91 8.43 -25.86 -0.90
C GLU A 91 7.49 -25.99 0.31
N TYR A 92 7.12 -24.87 0.92
CA TYR A 92 6.18 -24.80 2.07
C TYR A 92 4.77 -24.34 1.68
N ARG A 93 4.53 -24.02 0.39
CA ARG A 93 3.19 -23.65 -0.08
C ARG A 93 2.22 -24.83 0.00
N LYS A 94 0.91 -24.52 -0.02
CA LYS A 94 -0.20 -25.48 0.07
C LYS A 94 -0.31 -26.22 1.41
N ASN A 95 0.54 -25.93 2.39
CA ASN A 95 0.47 -26.46 3.76
C ASN A 95 -0.42 -25.62 4.69
N GLY A 96 -1.03 -24.53 4.19
CA GLY A 96 -1.94 -23.70 4.97
C GLY A 96 -1.29 -22.63 5.85
N TYR A 97 0.04 -22.45 5.82
CA TYR A 97 0.76 -21.51 6.69
C TYR A 97 0.26 -20.07 6.58
N MET A 98 0.17 -19.52 5.38
CA MET A 98 -0.34 -18.16 5.17
C MET A 98 -1.80 -18.03 5.62
N SER A 99 -2.64 -19.04 5.33
CA SER A 99 -4.04 -19.02 5.78
C SER A 99 -4.16 -19.06 7.30
N TYR A 100 -3.25 -19.77 7.97
CA TYR A 100 -3.17 -19.80 9.41
C TYR A 100 -2.75 -18.42 9.97
N LEU A 101 -1.68 -17.82 9.43
CA LEU A 101 -1.21 -16.50 9.86
C LEU A 101 -2.27 -15.42 9.71
N ILE A 102 -2.99 -15.40 8.57
CA ILE A 102 -4.07 -14.43 8.34
C ILE A 102 -5.17 -14.57 9.39
N ARG A 103 -5.65 -15.80 9.68
CA ARG A 103 -6.69 -16.01 10.71
C ARG A 103 -6.24 -15.60 12.10
N GLU A 104 -4.99 -15.88 12.44
CA GLU A 104 -4.45 -15.50 13.74
C GLU A 104 -4.28 -13.97 13.85
N ALA A 105 -3.85 -13.30 12.78
CA ALA A 105 -3.77 -11.84 12.77
C ALA A 105 -5.17 -11.19 12.88
N ILE A 106 -6.17 -11.73 12.19
CA ILE A 106 -7.56 -11.27 12.32
C ILE A 106 -8.00 -11.37 13.77
N LYS A 107 -7.84 -12.54 14.39
CA LYS A 107 -8.22 -12.79 15.79
C LYS A 107 -7.50 -11.86 16.78
N ASP A 108 -6.21 -11.58 16.52
CA ASP A 108 -5.44 -10.67 17.38
C ASP A 108 -5.90 -9.22 17.24
N LYS A 109 -6.37 -8.83 16.05
CA LYS A 109 -6.61 -7.43 15.70
C LYS A 109 -8.08 -7.01 15.66
N GLU A 110 -9.03 -7.93 15.61
CA GLU A 110 -10.47 -7.63 15.47
C GLU A 110 -11.05 -6.75 16.58
N ASN A 111 -10.42 -6.72 17.77
CA ASN A 111 -10.84 -5.87 18.89
C ASN A 111 -9.96 -4.62 19.09
N GLU A 112 -8.89 -4.46 18.28
CA GLU A 112 -7.93 -3.36 18.39
C GLU A 112 -8.02 -2.39 17.21
N LEU A 113 -8.49 -2.88 16.07
CA LEU A 113 -8.55 -2.16 14.79
C LEU A 113 -9.99 -2.14 14.26
N ASP A 114 -10.29 -1.13 13.45
CA ASP A 114 -11.54 -1.04 12.70
C ASP A 114 -11.49 -1.83 11.40
N PHE A 115 -10.27 -2.05 10.82
CA PHE A 115 -10.10 -2.79 9.57
C PHE A 115 -8.69 -3.36 9.39
N ILE A 116 -8.61 -4.35 8.47
CA ILE A 116 -7.37 -4.72 7.78
C ILE A 116 -7.60 -4.56 6.28
N SER A 117 -6.67 -3.93 5.57
CA SER A 117 -6.72 -3.74 4.12
C SER A 117 -5.56 -4.46 3.43
N LEU A 118 -5.70 -4.70 2.12
CA LEU A 118 -4.64 -5.22 1.26
C LEU A 118 -4.93 -4.93 -0.22
N VAL A 119 -3.89 -4.99 -1.04
CA VAL A 119 -4.01 -5.01 -2.50
C VAL A 119 -3.55 -6.36 -3.01
N PRO A 120 -4.43 -7.19 -3.59
CA PRO A 120 -4.04 -8.47 -4.15
C PRO A 120 -3.13 -8.27 -5.39
N ALA A 121 -2.03 -9.03 -5.46
CA ALA A 121 -1.07 -8.90 -6.57
C ALA A 121 -1.62 -9.43 -7.92
N ASN A 122 -2.69 -10.21 -7.90
CA ASN A 122 -3.36 -10.72 -9.11
C ASN A 122 -4.80 -11.14 -8.82
N ASP A 123 -5.58 -11.37 -9.88
CA ASP A 123 -7.02 -11.70 -9.79
C ASP A 123 -7.30 -12.97 -8.97
N GLY A 124 -6.42 -13.97 -9.00
CA GLY A 124 -6.61 -15.20 -8.24
C GLY A 124 -6.57 -14.99 -6.71
N LEU A 125 -5.87 -13.96 -6.26
CA LEU A 125 -5.76 -13.63 -4.84
C LEU A 125 -7.00 -12.94 -4.28
N TYR A 126 -7.83 -12.29 -5.10
CA TYR A 126 -9.13 -11.76 -4.63
C TYR A 126 -10.01 -12.88 -4.06
N SER A 127 -10.16 -13.99 -4.80
CA SER A 127 -10.89 -15.16 -4.31
C SER A 127 -10.21 -15.83 -3.10
N TYR A 128 -8.89 -15.73 -2.98
CA TYR A 128 -8.17 -16.25 -1.82
C TYR A 128 -8.50 -15.44 -0.56
N TYR A 129 -8.41 -14.10 -0.62
CA TYR A 129 -8.66 -13.23 0.53
C TYR A 129 -10.14 -13.13 0.90
N SER A 130 -11.07 -13.24 -0.06
CA SER A 130 -12.53 -13.28 0.23
C SER A 130 -12.91 -14.39 1.21
N ARG A 131 -12.17 -15.50 1.25
CA ARG A 131 -12.40 -16.61 2.21
C ARG A 131 -12.14 -16.23 3.66
N PHE A 132 -11.48 -15.11 3.90
CA PHE A 132 -11.22 -14.54 5.22
C PHE A 132 -12.13 -13.36 5.55
N GLY A 133 -13.09 -13.04 4.68
CA GLY A 133 -14.04 -11.95 4.86
C GLY A 133 -13.61 -10.62 4.25
N PHE A 134 -12.50 -10.57 3.51
CA PHE A 134 -12.12 -9.36 2.77
C PHE A 134 -13.07 -9.11 1.60
N GLU A 135 -13.46 -7.85 1.42
CA GLU A 135 -14.35 -7.37 0.36
C GLU A 135 -13.67 -6.31 -0.49
N GLU A 136 -14.04 -6.22 -1.78
CA GLU A 136 -13.48 -5.26 -2.74
C GLU A 136 -14.05 -3.86 -2.51
N LEU A 137 -13.53 -3.13 -1.53
CA LEU A 137 -14.00 -1.82 -1.11
C LEU A 137 -13.05 -0.67 -1.47
N MET A 138 -11.88 -0.95 -2.04
CA MET A 138 -10.93 0.08 -2.47
C MET A 138 -10.97 0.27 -3.98
N TYR A 139 -10.86 1.52 -4.42
CA TYR A 139 -10.92 1.89 -5.83
C TYR A 139 -9.98 3.05 -6.18
N ASN A 140 -9.69 3.19 -7.47
CA ASN A 140 -9.18 4.41 -8.09
C ASN A 140 -9.84 4.64 -9.45
N PHE A 141 -9.65 5.83 -10.01
CA PHE A 141 -9.97 6.11 -11.40
C PHE A 141 -8.68 6.09 -12.21
N ARG A 142 -8.72 5.40 -13.34
CA ARG A 142 -7.64 5.36 -14.32
C ARG A 142 -8.03 6.17 -15.53
N THR A 143 -7.19 7.15 -15.88
CA THR A 143 -7.41 8.03 -17.03
C THR A 143 -6.16 8.04 -17.91
N ARG A 144 -6.30 8.02 -19.23
CA ARG A 144 -5.21 8.27 -20.16
C ARG A 144 -5.28 9.71 -20.63
N ILE A 145 -4.15 10.41 -20.60
CA ILE A 145 -4.02 11.81 -21.01
C ILE A 145 -2.88 11.88 -22.02
N THR A 146 -3.12 12.56 -23.16
CA THR A 146 -2.06 12.93 -24.10
C THR A 146 -1.50 14.29 -23.70
N CYS A 147 -0.19 14.35 -23.54
CA CYS A 147 0.57 15.52 -23.15
C CYS A 147 1.50 15.94 -24.29
N ASP A 148 1.58 17.23 -24.55
CA ASP A 148 2.30 17.78 -25.71
C ASP A 148 3.56 18.58 -25.30
N SER A 149 3.90 18.61 -23.99
CA SER A 149 5.02 19.40 -23.49
C SER A 149 6.35 18.72 -23.71
N GLU A 150 7.33 19.47 -24.19
CA GLU A 150 8.74 19.06 -24.19
C GLU A 150 9.44 19.43 -22.87
N ASN A 151 8.76 20.16 -21.97
CA ASN A 151 9.31 20.67 -20.73
C ASN A 151 8.88 19.79 -19.55
N ASN A 152 9.85 19.11 -18.94
CA ASN A 152 9.66 18.42 -17.66
C ASN A 152 9.59 19.50 -16.55
N LYS A 153 8.39 19.90 -16.14
CA LYS A 153 8.24 20.91 -15.08
C LYS A 153 8.85 20.37 -13.78
N GLN A 154 9.79 21.11 -13.24
CA GLN A 154 10.42 20.77 -11.96
C GLN A 154 9.48 21.19 -10.83
N GLY A 155 9.35 20.34 -9.82
CA GLY A 155 8.61 20.63 -8.58
C GLY A 155 9.47 20.35 -7.35
N ASP A 156 9.08 20.91 -6.21
CA ASP A 156 9.75 20.64 -4.94
C ASP A 156 9.44 19.21 -4.46
N ILE A 157 10.49 18.45 -4.18
CA ILE A 157 10.35 17.06 -3.71
C ILE A 157 9.85 17.06 -2.26
N ILE A 158 8.85 16.23 -1.99
CA ILE A 158 8.37 15.93 -0.65
C ILE A 158 9.05 14.63 -0.18
N THR A 159 9.77 14.73 0.94
CA THR A 159 10.47 13.60 1.58
C THR A 159 9.87 13.22 2.93
N ASP A 160 8.80 13.88 3.34
CA ASP A 160 8.15 13.72 4.64
C ASP A 160 6.72 13.21 4.49
N GLY A 161 6.43 12.08 5.17
CA GLY A 161 5.14 11.40 5.12
C GLY A 161 4.02 12.20 5.77
N GLU A 162 4.30 12.99 6.81
CA GLU A 162 3.32 13.87 7.44
C GLU A 162 2.81 14.91 6.45
N ARG A 163 3.72 15.51 5.66
CA ARG A 163 3.35 16.48 4.62
C ARG A 163 2.48 15.87 3.53
N VAL A 164 2.84 14.67 3.02
CA VAL A 164 2.02 13.97 2.03
C VAL A 164 0.63 13.66 2.61
N ASN A 165 0.57 13.10 3.81
CA ASN A 165 -0.69 12.76 4.47
C ASN A 165 -1.55 14.00 4.75
N SER A 166 -0.93 15.14 5.13
CA SER A 166 -1.62 16.41 5.33
C SER A 166 -2.29 16.90 4.05
N LEU A 167 -1.56 16.89 2.93
CA LEU A 167 -2.11 17.23 1.61
C LEU A 167 -3.26 16.31 1.20
N ARG A 168 -3.11 15.00 1.41
CA ARG A 168 -4.15 14.01 1.08
C ARG A 168 -5.39 14.19 1.94
N LYS A 169 -5.24 14.39 3.26
CA LYS A 169 -6.35 14.62 4.21
C LYS A 169 -7.13 15.91 3.88
N SER A 170 -6.46 16.92 3.34
CA SER A 170 -7.08 18.20 2.97
C SER A 170 -7.89 18.12 1.67
N ASN A 171 -7.48 17.25 0.75
CA ASN A 171 -8.05 17.19 -0.59
C ASN A 171 -9.04 16.03 -0.79
N PHE A 172 -9.00 15.00 0.05
CA PHE A 172 -9.81 13.79 -0.14
C PHE A 172 -10.68 13.49 1.06
N ASP A 173 -11.95 13.12 0.83
CA ASP A 173 -12.92 12.77 1.88
C ASP A 173 -13.05 11.27 2.10
N TYR A 174 -12.71 10.44 1.11
CA TYR A 174 -12.80 8.96 1.18
C TYR A 174 -11.45 8.38 0.78
N LEU A 175 -10.64 7.98 1.74
CA LEU A 175 -9.22 7.81 1.51
C LEU A 175 -8.62 6.77 2.46
N HIS A 176 -7.85 5.82 1.90
CA HIS A 176 -6.90 5.01 2.67
C HIS A 176 -5.57 5.76 2.83
N LEU A 177 -5.04 5.77 4.04
CA LEU A 177 -3.79 6.43 4.43
C LEU A 177 -2.88 5.45 5.15
N PHE A 178 -1.59 5.49 4.86
CA PHE A 178 -0.60 5.01 5.81
C PHE A 178 -0.43 6.02 6.94
N THR A 179 -0.09 5.58 8.15
CA THR A 179 0.42 6.52 9.18
C THR A 179 1.67 7.21 8.67
N ASP A 180 2.07 8.34 9.27
CA ASP A 180 3.23 9.11 8.79
C ASP A 180 4.50 8.26 8.74
N SER A 181 4.72 7.39 9.73
CA SER A 181 5.86 6.47 9.74
C SER A 181 5.80 5.44 8.61
N ALA A 182 4.63 4.87 8.32
CA ALA A 182 4.46 3.93 7.22
C ALA A 182 4.52 4.64 5.86
N MET A 183 4.07 5.91 5.79
CA MET A 183 4.25 6.75 4.59
C MET A 183 5.73 7.07 4.36
N ASN A 184 6.53 7.34 5.40
CA ASN A 184 7.98 7.53 5.26
C ASN A 184 8.66 6.28 4.68
N TYR A 185 8.23 5.09 5.08
CA TYR A 185 8.68 3.84 4.45
C TYR A 185 8.29 3.79 2.97
N ALA A 186 7.04 4.10 2.62
CA ALA A 186 6.58 4.13 1.24
C ALA A 186 7.38 5.14 0.39
N LEU A 187 7.66 6.34 0.93
CA LEU A 187 8.49 7.34 0.26
C LEU A 187 9.92 6.84 0.02
N SER A 188 10.48 6.08 0.96
CA SER A 188 11.80 5.46 0.79
C SER A 188 11.77 4.42 -0.34
N CYS A 189 10.69 3.62 -0.45
CA CYS A 189 10.51 2.66 -1.54
C CYS A 189 10.40 3.37 -2.89
N TYR A 190 9.58 4.41 -3.02
CA TYR A 190 9.49 5.19 -4.27
C TYR A 190 10.83 5.83 -4.63
N GLY A 191 11.53 6.43 -3.65
CA GLY A 191 12.83 7.04 -3.84
C GLY A 191 13.90 6.08 -4.33
N HIS A 192 13.84 4.79 -3.92
CA HIS A 192 14.74 3.75 -4.41
C HIS A 192 14.63 3.57 -5.94
N PHE A 193 13.43 3.74 -6.49
CA PHE A 193 13.17 3.69 -7.93
C PHE A 193 13.24 5.08 -8.61
N GLY A 194 13.84 6.09 -7.94
CA GLY A 194 13.97 7.44 -8.48
C GLY A 194 12.67 8.23 -8.56
N SER A 195 11.59 7.74 -7.94
CA SER A 195 10.28 8.38 -7.97
C SER A 195 10.01 9.12 -6.67
N HIS A 196 9.48 10.34 -6.78
CA HIS A 196 9.21 11.19 -5.63
C HIS A 196 7.89 11.95 -5.81
N PHE A 197 7.20 12.22 -4.71
CA PHE A 197 6.15 13.24 -4.73
C PHE A 197 6.77 14.61 -4.99
N LYS A 198 6.23 15.32 -5.97
CA LYS A 198 6.62 16.68 -6.31
C LYS A 198 5.44 17.60 -6.11
N VAL A 199 5.65 18.74 -5.42
CA VAL A 199 4.68 19.83 -5.39
C VAL A 199 4.83 20.62 -6.67
N MET A 200 3.72 20.78 -7.39
CA MET A 200 3.64 21.48 -8.67
C MET A 200 2.43 22.41 -8.59
N ASP A 201 2.68 23.73 -8.50
CA ASP A 201 1.65 24.72 -8.19
C ASP A 201 0.86 24.34 -6.91
N ASP A 202 -0.47 24.25 -6.94
CA ASP A 202 -1.33 23.89 -5.81
C ASP A 202 -1.59 22.38 -5.70
N SER A 203 -0.91 21.57 -6.51
CA SER A 203 -1.06 20.12 -6.57
C SER A 203 0.22 19.40 -6.18
N ALA A 204 0.11 18.12 -5.76
CA ALA A 204 1.27 17.24 -5.62
C ALA A 204 1.09 16.01 -6.50
N VAL A 205 2.18 15.54 -7.09
CA VAL A 205 2.17 14.46 -8.07
C VAL A 205 3.26 13.44 -7.73
N LEU A 206 2.91 12.16 -7.68
CA LEU A 206 3.85 11.04 -7.72
C LEU A 206 3.85 10.45 -9.13
N TYR A 207 4.92 10.70 -9.89
CA TYR A 207 5.08 10.19 -11.24
C TYR A 207 6.19 9.14 -11.31
N ILE A 208 5.92 8.04 -12.01
CA ILE A 208 6.87 6.96 -12.29
C ILE A 208 7.19 6.99 -13.79
N GLU A 209 8.42 7.37 -14.11
CA GLU A 209 8.83 7.68 -15.48
C GLU A 209 8.83 6.43 -16.39
N ASP A 210 9.37 5.32 -15.92
CA ASP A 210 9.45 4.07 -16.69
C ASP A 210 8.06 3.52 -17.09
N GLU A 211 7.04 3.78 -16.26
CA GLU A 211 5.67 3.35 -16.51
C GLU A 211 4.81 4.44 -17.18
N LYS A 212 5.36 5.65 -17.35
CA LYS A 212 4.61 6.84 -17.78
C LYS A 212 3.29 7.02 -17.02
N THR A 213 3.36 6.81 -15.70
CA THR A 213 2.17 6.78 -14.84
C THR A 213 2.28 7.80 -13.71
N VAL A 214 1.28 8.68 -13.60
CA VAL A 214 1.01 9.43 -12.38
C VAL A 214 0.30 8.47 -11.43
N TYR A 215 1.06 7.93 -10.49
CA TYR A 215 0.55 6.98 -9.50
C TYR A 215 -0.36 7.64 -8.49
N GLU A 216 -0.16 8.92 -8.22
CA GLU A 216 -1.09 9.71 -7.43
C GLU A 216 -0.99 11.19 -7.82
N GLY A 217 -2.16 11.78 -8.10
CA GLY A 217 -2.34 13.22 -8.14
C GLY A 217 -3.12 13.66 -6.90
N ILE A 218 -2.54 14.56 -6.11
CA ILE A 218 -3.20 15.19 -4.97
C ILE A 218 -3.62 16.59 -5.40
N PHE A 219 -4.93 16.78 -5.55
CA PHE A 219 -5.56 18.02 -6.00
C PHE A 219 -7.00 18.07 -5.50
N SER A 220 -7.56 19.26 -5.38
CA SER A 220 -9.00 19.45 -5.09
C SER A 220 -9.84 19.03 -6.30
N GLU A 221 -10.98 18.37 -6.10
CA GLU A 221 -11.91 18.01 -7.18
C GLU A 221 -12.36 19.23 -7.99
N ARG A 222 -12.41 20.41 -7.36
CA ARG A 222 -12.76 21.68 -8.02
C ARG A 222 -11.68 22.18 -8.97
N GLU A 223 -10.44 21.76 -8.77
CA GLU A 223 -9.23 22.16 -9.51
C GLU A 223 -8.82 21.11 -10.55
N LYS A 224 -9.70 20.15 -10.87
CA LYS A 224 -9.38 19.05 -11.78
C LYS A 224 -8.93 19.52 -13.16
N ASP A 225 -9.50 20.61 -13.69
CA ASP A 225 -9.16 21.14 -15.00
C ASP A 225 -7.77 21.79 -14.99
N ASP A 226 -7.42 22.49 -13.92
CA ASP A 226 -6.10 23.08 -13.70
C ASP A 226 -5.06 21.96 -13.49
N PHE A 227 -5.43 20.90 -12.78
CA PHE A 227 -4.59 19.73 -12.62
C PHE A 227 -4.30 19.01 -13.96
N ILE A 228 -5.31 18.83 -14.81
CA ILE A 228 -5.13 18.27 -16.16
C ILE A 228 -4.22 19.15 -17.01
N LYS A 229 -4.40 20.46 -16.95
CA LYS A 229 -3.54 21.42 -17.64
C LYS A 229 -2.09 21.33 -17.16
N LEU A 230 -1.90 21.27 -15.83
CA LEU A 230 -0.59 21.09 -15.22
C LEU A 230 0.10 19.82 -15.75
N LEU A 231 -0.61 18.69 -15.83
CA LEU A 231 -0.05 17.44 -16.37
C LEU A 231 0.34 17.59 -17.85
N LYS A 232 -0.52 18.20 -18.67
CA LYS A 232 -0.24 18.43 -20.10
C LYS A 232 0.98 19.32 -20.31
N ASP A 233 1.16 20.32 -19.45
CA ASP A 233 2.28 21.26 -19.50
C ASP A 233 3.59 20.67 -18.92
N SER A 234 3.51 19.55 -18.19
CA SER A 234 4.64 18.98 -17.44
C SER A 234 5.21 17.69 -18.04
N TYR A 235 4.42 16.96 -18.82
CA TYR A 235 4.79 15.65 -19.34
C TYR A 235 4.64 15.58 -20.87
N SER A 236 5.22 14.55 -21.50
CA SER A 236 5.17 14.34 -22.95
C SER A 236 4.59 12.96 -23.28
N GLY A 237 3.87 12.89 -24.42
CA GLY A 237 3.26 11.66 -24.91
C GLY A 237 2.04 11.22 -24.10
N GLU A 238 1.64 9.97 -24.25
CA GLU A 238 0.52 9.42 -23.50
C GLU A 238 0.97 8.99 -22.10
N ILE A 239 0.29 9.49 -21.08
CA ILE A 239 0.48 9.11 -19.67
C ILE A 239 -0.80 8.50 -19.09
N THR A 240 -0.63 7.59 -18.15
CA THR A 240 -1.72 7.09 -17.29
C THR A 240 -1.78 7.93 -16.00
N VAL A 241 -2.97 8.29 -15.57
CA VAL A 241 -3.20 9.02 -14.31
C VAL A 241 -4.13 8.21 -13.44
N LEU A 242 -3.72 7.95 -12.20
CA LEU A 242 -4.56 7.38 -11.16
C LEU A 242 -5.01 8.50 -10.24
N SER A 243 -6.31 8.56 -9.96
CA SER A 243 -6.92 9.67 -9.21
C SER A 243 -8.11 9.20 -8.36
N PRO A 244 -8.50 9.97 -7.32
CA PRO A 244 -9.68 9.67 -6.50
C PRO A 244 -11.01 9.94 -7.22
N TYR A 245 -10.99 10.76 -8.27
CA TYR A 245 -12.15 11.22 -9.02
C TYR A 245 -12.02 10.91 -10.51
N SER A 246 -13.16 10.90 -11.20
CA SER A 246 -13.18 11.00 -12.66
C SER A 246 -12.70 12.40 -13.09
N ILE A 247 -11.55 12.45 -13.76
CA ILE A 247 -10.96 13.72 -14.23
C ILE A 247 -11.30 14.04 -15.69
N CYS A 248 -11.65 13.01 -16.48
CA CYS A 248 -12.06 13.14 -17.89
C CYS A 248 -13.20 12.15 -18.17
N GLU A 249 -13.87 12.30 -19.31
CA GLU A 249 -14.93 11.40 -19.78
C GLU A 249 -14.44 9.95 -19.97
N ASN A 250 -13.17 9.77 -20.30
CA ASN A 250 -12.53 8.44 -20.47
C ASN A 250 -11.94 7.87 -19.15
N SER A 251 -12.28 8.44 -17.99
CA SER A 251 -11.88 7.90 -16.69
C SER A 251 -12.67 6.63 -16.37
N GLU A 252 -11.94 5.55 -16.07
CA GLU A 252 -12.51 4.26 -15.68
C GLU A 252 -12.34 4.05 -14.16
N LYS A 253 -13.46 3.86 -13.44
CA LYS A 253 -13.41 3.44 -12.03
C LYS A 253 -12.97 1.98 -11.95
N ARG A 254 -11.92 1.71 -11.17
CA ARG A 254 -11.37 0.36 -10.98
C ARG A 254 -11.32 0.01 -9.51
N LYS A 255 -11.73 -1.20 -9.19
CA LYS A 255 -11.44 -1.79 -7.89
C LYS A 255 -9.96 -2.16 -7.86
N CYS A 256 -9.27 -1.82 -6.79
CA CYS A 256 -7.82 -2.00 -6.68
C CYS A 256 -7.37 -2.62 -5.37
N GLY A 257 -8.29 -2.92 -4.44
CA GLY A 257 -7.93 -3.54 -3.18
C GLY A 257 -9.12 -3.98 -2.35
N MET A 258 -8.82 -4.62 -1.23
CA MET A 258 -9.80 -5.26 -0.37
C MET A 258 -9.68 -4.79 1.07
N ILE A 259 -10.80 -4.77 1.79
CA ILE A 259 -10.89 -4.43 3.21
C ILE A 259 -11.63 -5.55 3.94
N LEU A 260 -11.10 -5.96 5.07
CA LEU A 260 -11.81 -6.69 6.11
C LEU A 260 -12.26 -5.65 7.15
N ASP A 261 -13.55 -5.36 7.17
CA ASP A 261 -14.16 -4.32 8.00
C ASP A 261 -14.68 -4.90 9.31
N PHE A 262 -14.05 -4.56 10.43
CA PHE A 262 -14.48 -4.96 11.77
C PHE A 262 -15.52 -4.00 12.35
N SER A 263 -15.54 -2.73 11.89
CA SER A 263 -16.44 -1.69 12.37
C SER A 263 -17.85 -1.82 11.77
N SER A 264 -17.99 -2.49 10.63
CA SER A 264 -19.19 -2.53 9.78
C SER A 264 -19.60 -1.18 9.17
N GLU A 265 -18.79 -0.13 9.34
CA GLU A 265 -19.07 1.22 8.85
C GLU A 265 -18.51 1.46 7.45
N LEU A 266 -17.36 0.84 7.13
CA LEU A 266 -16.67 1.06 5.88
C LEU A 266 -17.40 0.48 4.68
N LYS A 267 -18.14 -0.61 4.86
CA LYS A 267 -18.99 -1.22 3.82
C LYS A 267 -20.05 -0.26 3.29
N ASN A 268 -20.53 0.65 4.13
CA ASN A 268 -21.58 1.61 3.80
C ASN A 268 -21.03 2.91 3.18
N SER A 269 -19.71 3.09 3.09
CA SER A 269 -19.08 4.31 2.58
C SER A 269 -19.15 4.48 1.06
N GLY A 270 -19.57 3.45 0.31
CA GLY A 270 -19.54 3.45 -1.15
C GLY A 270 -18.15 3.20 -1.75
N GLY A 271 -17.18 2.89 -0.90
CA GLY A 271 -15.79 2.59 -1.25
C GLY A 271 -14.81 3.70 -0.88
N VAL A 272 -13.56 3.31 -0.78
CA VAL A 272 -12.45 4.13 -0.32
C VAL A 272 -11.41 4.27 -1.45
N TYR A 273 -10.93 5.49 -1.68
CA TYR A 273 -9.84 5.71 -2.61
C TYR A 273 -8.53 5.11 -2.07
N MET A 274 -7.88 4.34 -2.89
CA MET A 274 -6.57 3.75 -2.61
C MET A 274 -5.67 3.87 -3.83
N ASN A 275 -4.48 4.38 -3.62
CA ASN A 275 -3.47 4.46 -4.68
C ASN A 275 -2.05 4.14 -4.21
N HIS A 276 -1.88 3.65 -2.99
CA HIS A 276 -0.58 3.21 -2.50
C HIS A 276 -0.42 1.72 -2.72
N THR A 277 0.11 1.36 -3.86
CA THR A 277 0.77 0.08 -3.99
C THR A 277 2.23 0.28 -3.60
N LEU A 278 2.61 -0.23 -2.45
CA LEU A 278 4.01 -0.54 -2.21
C LEU A 278 4.37 -1.59 -3.27
N MET A 279 5.21 -1.19 -4.22
CA MET A 279 5.67 -2.04 -5.32
C MET A 279 6.51 -3.17 -4.77
#